data_7819d111f1f8b6f7ba804be3af7e20c2
#
_entry.id   7819d111f1f8b6f7ba804be3af7e20c2
#
_cell.length_a   1.000
_cell.length_b   1.000
_cell.length_c   1.000
_cell.angle_alpha   90.00
_cell.angle_beta   90.00
_cell.angle_gamma   90.00
#
_symmetry.space_group_name_H-M   'P 1'
#
loop_
_entity.id
_entity.type
_entity.pdbx_description
1 polymer ?
#
loop_
_entity_poly.entity_id
_entity_poly.type
_entity_poly.pdbx_seq_one_letter_code
_entity_poly.pdbx_strand_id
1 'polypeptide(L)'
;MLRIPVWIQRKRVIIPISVSLMSMVALVLTQAKEHSLRIQDSAAATSEGTLPKQPVCPAPSNPDPLLGARTRLPGRWVGTTPVAKDSPIVVMAGHADSQGMDSAGTPGFAVGVNKQAPMDARMRDELYWNLKVQTAVVRLGKARALKISSYNPPALTIRNDNHPKTNWSQARVRSANREYILEIHFDAYSPYGFGSGLIPAINRPLNTIDESLGKTFGRFPRLFRGGLGGPRRGISILEIGMLEPPLEQKLRNPNTQQQTIDCLALRVVDALEQGVNRSPDGGGNGPQASDPQTNPADG
;
A
#
# COMPACT_ATOMS: atom_id res chain seq x y z
N MET A 1 30.88 60.96 -26.26
CA MET A 1 31.78 60.15 -27.10
C MET A 1 31.21 58.78 -27.26
N LEU A 2 30.67 58.54 -28.46
CA LEU A 2 30.08 57.24 -28.83
C LEU A 2 31.19 56.22 -29.14
N ARG A 3 31.03 54.97 -28.73
CA ARG A 3 31.72 53.83 -29.36
C ARG A 3 30.72 52.69 -29.63
N ILE A 4 30.69 52.32 -30.91
CA ILE A 4 29.81 51.34 -31.59
C ILE A 4 30.39 49.93 -31.39
N PRO A 5 29.58 48.87 -31.26
CA PRO A 5 30.04 47.51 -31.13
C PRO A 5 30.30 46.82 -32.47
N VAL A 6 31.37 46.01 -32.51
CA VAL A 6 31.85 45.21 -33.63
C VAL A 6 30.92 43.96 -33.80
N TRP A 7 30.45 43.74 -34.99
CA TRP A 7 29.75 42.53 -35.45
C TRP A 7 30.74 41.41 -35.77
N ILE A 8 30.62 40.27 -35.10
CA ILE A 8 31.35 39.04 -35.46
C ILE A 8 30.41 38.14 -36.26
N GLN A 9 30.65 38.03 -37.57
CA GLN A 9 30.00 37.06 -38.45
C GLN A 9 30.53 35.64 -38.14
N ARG A 10 29.67 34.75 -37.69
CA ARG A 10 29.94 33.31 -37.62
C ARG A 10 29.56 32.63 -38.95
N LYS A 11 30.59 32.13 -39.64
CA LYS A 11 30.39 31.25 -40.83
C LYS A 11 29.77 29.94 -40.37
N ARG A 12 28.62 29.57 -40.95
CA ARG A 12 28.00 28.25 -40.79
C ARG A 12 28.72 27.25 -41.68
N VAL A 13 29.36 26.24 -41.03
CA VAL A 13 29.85 25.06 -41.75
C VAL A 13 28.71 24.07 -41.82
N ILE A 14 28.24 23.80 -43.05
CA ILE A 14 27.23 22.77 -43.33
C ILE A 14 28.01 21.47 -43.60
N ILE A 15 27.90 20.51 -42.72
CA ILE A 15 28.41 19.15 -42.91
C ILE A 15 27.24 18.30 -43.45
N PRO A 16 27.40 17.62 -44.58
CA PRO A 16 26.33 16.76 -45.08
C PRO A 16 26.33 15.45 -44.30
N ILE A 17 25.28 15.24 -43.47
CA ILE A 17 24.98 13.95 -42.86
C ILE A 17 23.97 13.24 -43.77
N SER A 18 24.47 12.40 -44.63
CA SER A 18 23.66 11.44 -45.35
C SER A 18 24.39 10.09 -45.45
N VAL A 19 23.65 9.03 -45.23
CA VAL A 19 23.99 7.59 -45.47
C VAL A 19 24.42 6.76 -44.27
N SER A 20 23.96 7.00 -43.03
CA SER A 20 24.16 5.95 -42.00
C SER A 20 22.94 5.58 -41.14
N LEU A 21 21.76 6.21 -41.41
CA LEU A 21 20.58 6.02 -40.55
C LEU A 21 19.66 4.84 -40.97
N MET A 22 19.75 4.38 -42.24
CA MET A 22 18.88 3.26 -42.67
C MET A 22 19.34 1.87 -42.24
N SER A 23 20.64 1.64 -42.02
CA SER A 23 21.13 0.33 -41.60
C SER A 23 20.92 0.01 -40.11
N MET A 24 20.83 1.00 -39.25
CA MET A 24 20.58 0.80 -37.82
C MET A 24 19.10 0.53 -37.49
N VAL A 25 18.16 1.11 -38.27
CA VAL A 25 16.74 0.89 -38.02
C VAL A 25 16.32 -0.53 -38.40
N ALA A 26 16.91 -1.12 -39.43
CA ALA A 26 16.61 -2.50 -39.81
C ALA A 26 17.11 -3.52 -38.78
N LEU A 27 18.26 -3.28 -38.13
CA LEU A 27 18.82 -4.17 -37.11
C LEU A 27 18.04 -4.14 -35.78
N VAL A 28 17.54 -2.97 -35.39
CA VAL A 28 16.71 -2.82 -34.17
C VAL A 28 15.34 -3.46 -34.33
N LEU A 29 14.74 -3.38 -35.53
CA LEU A 29 13.44 -3.99 -35.82
C LEU A 29 13.49 -5.52 -35.89
N THR A 30 14.61 -6.11 -36.37
CA THR A 30 14.80 -7.57 -36.38
C THR A 30 15.02 -8.13 -34.95
N GLN A 31 15.77 -7.45 -34.10
CA GLN A 31 15.96 -7.87 -32.72
C GLN A 31 14.68 -7.74 -31.88
N ALA A 32 13.87 -6.70 -32.12
CA ALA A 32 12.57 -6.54 -31.45
C ALA A 32 11.56 -7.63 -31.85
N LYS A 33 11.60 -8.09 -33.11
CA LYS A 33 10.73 -9.16 -33.61
C LYS A 33 11.12 -10.54 -33.07
N GLU A 34 12.42 -10.83 -32.95
CA GLU A 34 12.88 -12.07 -32.33
C GLU A 34 12.63 -12.12 -30.80
N HIS A 35 12.70 -10.99 -30.12
CA HIS A 35 12.38 -10.93 -28.69
C HIS A 35 10.87 -11.08 -28.44
N SER A 36 10.02 -10.55 -29.32
CA SER A 36 8.55 -10.73 -29.25
C SER A 36 8.12 -12.16 -29.53
N LEU A 37 8.78 -12.87 -30.46
CA LEU A 37 8.49 -14.26 -30.75
C LEU A 37 8.93 -15.22 -29.61
N ARG A 38 10.03 -14.93 -28.90
CA ARG A 38 10.45 -15.72 -27.73
C ARG A 38 9.56 -15.55 -26.51
N ILE A 39 8.86 -14.42 -26.38
CA ILE A 39 7.90 -14.19 -25.28
C ILE A 39 6.59 -14.95 -25.54
N GLN A 40 6.19 -15.17 -26.79
CA GLN A 40 4.97 -15.90 -27.11
C GLN A 40 5.11 -17.43 -26.99
N ASP A 41 6.28 -18.02 -27.25
CA ASP A 41 6.49 -19.46 -27.08
C ASP A 41 6.69 -19.91 -25.62
N SER A 42 6.94 -18.97 -24.69
CA SER A 42 7.01 -19.27 -23.24
C SER A 42 5.65 -19.29 -22.55
N ALA A 43 4.57 -18.92 -23.25
CA ALA A 43 3.21 -18.82 -22.68
C ALA A 43 2.33 -20.05 -22.90
N ALA A 44 2.83 -21.09 -23.57
CA ALA A 44 2.05 -22.29 -23.93
C ALA A 44 2.46 -23.58 -23.21
N ALA A 45 3.05 -23.46 -22.00
CA ALA A 45 3.13 -24.58 -21.07
C ALA A 45 1.98 -24.46 -20.07
N THR A 46 0.81 -24.97 -20.43
CA THR A 46 -0.28 -25.26 -19.49
C THR A 46 0.20 -26.35 -18.53
N SER A 47 0.91 -25.97 -17.48
CA SER A 47 1.01 -26.82 -16.30
C SER A 47 -0.37 -26.80 -15.62
N GLU A 48 -1.03 -27.93 -15.55
CA GLU A 48 -2.17 -28.17 -14.66
C GLU A 48 -1.79 -27.63 -13.28
N GLY A 49 -2.45 -26.51 -12.89
CA GLY A 49 -2.05 -25.73 -11.74
C GLY A 49 -2.37 -26.46 -10.45
N THR A 50 -1.39 -27.06 -9.86
CA THR A 50 -1.38 -27.25 -8.41
C THR A 50 -1.48 -25.84 -7.80
N LEU A 51 -2.59 -25.53 -7.15
CA LEU A 51 -2.75 -24.28 -6.39
C LEU A 51 -1.50 -24.10 -5.53
N PRO A 52 -0.83 -22.96 -5.54
CA PRO A 52 0.36 -22.76 -4.75
C PRO A 52 0.03 -23.09 -3.28
N LYS A 53 0.83 -23.99 -2.71
CA LYS A 53 0.67 -24.45 -1.32
C LYS A 53 0.57 -23.22 -0.43
N GLN A 54 -0.56 -23.07 0.29
CA GLN A 54 -0.74 -21.93 1.16
C GLN A 54 0.39 -21.87 2.19
N PRO A 55 0.95 -20.70 2.48
CA PRO A 55 2.00 -20.57 3.48
C PRO A 55 1.48 -21.02 4.86
N VAL A 56 2.30 -21.78 5.58
CA VAL A 56 2.00 -22.10 6.99
C VAL A 56 2.25 -20.85 7.80
N CYS A 57 1.18 -20.20 8.25
CA CYS A 57 1.24 -18.96 9.00
C CYS A 57 0.94 -19.17 10.48
N PRO A 58 1.61 -18.42 11.39
CA PRO A 58 1.30 -18.48 12.80
C PRO A 58 -0.14 -18.02 13.06
N ALA A 59 -0.84 -18.74 13.94
CA ALA A 59 -2.18 -18.36 14.37
C ALA A 59 -2.16 -17.01 15.11
N PRO A 60 -3.22 -16.19 14.97
CA PRO A 60 -3.37 -14.98 15.75
C PRO A 60 -3.41 -15.28 17.24
N SER A 61 -2.60 -14.57 18.01
CA SER A 61 -2.57 -14.65 19.48
C SER A 61 -2.34 -13.26 20.08
N ASN A 62 -2.10 -13.18 21.38
CA ASN A 62 -1.82 -11.91 22.03
C ASN A 62 -0.71 -12.07 23.10
N PRO A 63 0.51 -11.54 22.85
CA PRO A 63 0.93 -10.82 21.65
C PRO A 63 0.91 -11.70 20.40
N ASP A 64 0.73 -11.08 19.26
CA ASP A 64 0.69 -11.79 17.98
C ASP A 64 2.12 -12.07 17.49
N PRO A 65 2.48 -13.32 17.15
CA PRO A 65 3.84 -13.66 16.74
C PRO A 65 4.24 -13.10 15.37
N LEU A 66 3.26 -12.65 14.58
CA LEU A 66 3.48 -12.02 13.27
C LEU A 66 3.40 -10.50 13.35
N LEU A 67 2.34 -9.97 13.99
CA LEU A 67 2.04 -8.54 14.00
C LEU A 67 2.65 -7.80 15.22
N GLY A 68 3.01 -8.52 16.28
CA GLY A 68 3.42 -7.91 17.55
C GLY A 68 2.24 -7.33 18.34
N ALA A 69 2.46 -6.16 18.95
CA ALA A 69 1.43 -5.45 19.71
C ALA A 69 0.30 -4.95 18.82
N ARG A 70 -0.93 -4.97 19.33
CA ARG A 70 -2.12 -4.44 18.65
C ARG A 70 -2.63 -3.21 19.37
N THR A 71 -3.06 -2.21 18.60
CA THR A 71 -3.81 -1.09 19.15
C THR A 71 -5.17 -1.57 19.64
N ARG A 72 -5.48 -1.29 20.92
CA ARG A 72 -6.69 -1.78 21.56
C ARG A 72 -7.57 -0.62 22.00
N LEU A 73 -8.75 -0.52 21.38
CA LEU A 73 -9.86 0.22 21.94
C LEU A 73 -10.79 -0.74 22.70
N PRO A 74 -11.44 -0.30 23.79
CA PRO A 74 -12.48 -1.08 24.46
C PRO A 74 -13.65 -1.35 23.51
N GLY A 75 -14.35 -2.49 23.69
CA GLY A 75 -15.48 -2.88 22.87
C GLY A 75 -15.08 -3.38 21.48
N ARG A 76 -16.06 -3.42 20.57
CA ARG A 76 -15.88 -3.80 19.16
C ARG A 76 -16.55 -2.80 18.25
N TRP A 77 -16.02 -2.65 17.03
CA TRP A 77 -16.78 -1.97 15.99
C TRP A 77 -17.89 -2.86 15.46
N VAL A 78 -18.99 -2.22 15.07
CA VAL A 78 -20.07 -2.85 14.33
C VAL A 78 -20.13 -2.14 12.98
N GLY A 79 -19.92 -2.88 11.91
CA GLY A 79 -20.07 -2.38 10.55
C GLY A 79 -21.55 -2.28 10.21
N THR A 80 -22.10 -1.07 10.26
CA THR A 80 -23.53 -0.82 10.02
C THR A 80 -23.89 -0.84 8.54
N THR A 81 -22.89 -0.74 7.65
CA THR A 81 -23.09 -0.77 6.20
C THR A 81 -22.50 -2.04 5.63
N PRO A 82 -23.31 -2.93 5.04
CA PRO A 82 -22.79 -4.11 4.36
C PRO A 82 -22.01 -3.71 3.12
N VAL A 83 -20.97 -4.46 2.81
CA VAL A 83 -20.23 -4.33 1.56
C VAL A 83 -20.56 -5.52 0.66
N ALA A 84 -21.06 -5.24 -0.53
CA ALA A 84 -21.41 -6.28 -1.48
C ALA A 84 -20.17 -7.09 -1.90
N LYS A 85 -20.35 -8.38 -2.17
CA LYS A 85 -19.27 -9.30 -2.54
C LYS A 85 -18.49 -8.85 -3.79
N ASP A 86 -19.15 -8.18 -4.70
CA ASP A 86 -18.61 -7.65 -5.94
C ASP A 86 -18.12 -6.21 -5.84
N SER A 87 -18.13 -5.63 -4.64
CA SER A 87 -17.63 -4.26 -4.43
C SER A 87 -16.14 -4.17 -4.79
N PRO A 88 -15.72 -3.18 -5.60
CA PRO A 88 -14.33 -2.99 -5.90
C PRO A 88 -13.53 -2.60 -4.66
N ILE A 89 -12.38 -3.26 -4.48
CA ILE A 89 -11.40 -2.95 -3.43
C ILE A 89 -10.14 -2.45 -4.11
N VAL A 90 -9.65 -1.28 -3.70
CA VAL A 90 -8.39 -0.73 -4.16
C VAL A 90 -7.39 -0.70 -3.02
N VAL A 91 -6.26 -1.38 -3.20
CA VAL A 91 -5.17 -1.41 -2.23
C VAL A 91 -4.11 -0.41 -2.67
N MET A 92 -3.75 0.49 -1.77
CA MET A 92 -2.70 1.49 -1.96
C MET A 92 -1.53 1.20 -1.03
N ALA A 93 -0.32 1.58 -1.42
CA ALA A 93 0.83 1.60 -0.53
C ALA A 93 0.93 3.00 0.10
N GLY A 94 0.99 3.07 1.42
CA GLY A 94 1.18 4.32 2.14
C GLY A 94 2.51 4.97 1.77
N HIS A 95 2.54 6.30 1.75
CA HIS A 95 3.74 7.09 1.42
C HIS A 95 4.29 6.92 0.00
N ALA A 96 3.52 6.36 -0.93
CA ALA A 96 3.99 6.08 -2.28
C ALA A 96 4.28 7.34 -3.11
N ASP A 97 3.74 8.49 -2.70
CA ASP A 97 3.91 9.80 -3.36
C ASP A 97 4.57 10.88 -2.49
N SER A 98 5.06 10.53 -1.28
CA SER A 98 5.61 11.50 -0.32
C SER A 98 7.09 11.29 0.02
N GLN A 99 7.82 10.48 -0.74
CA GLN A 99 9.23 10.24 -0.46
C GLN A 99 10.06 11.53 -0.58
N GLY A 100 11.05 11.69 0.31
CA GLY A 100 11.83 12.93 0.40
C GLY A 100 11.08 14.13 1.00
N MET A 101 9.90 13.90 1.59
CA MET A 101 9.12 14.88 2.36
C MET A 101 9.09 14.47 3.84
N ASP A 102 8.66 15.38 4.73
CA ASP A 102 8.55 15.09 6.17
C ASP A 102 7.57 13.94 6.47
N SER A 103 6.58 13.74 5.58
CA SER A 103 5.58 12.67 5.66
C SER A 103 5.99 11.38 4.93
N ALA A 104 7.26 11.12 4.71
CA ALA A 104 7.75 9.98 3.89
C ALA A 104 7.62 8.60 4.58
N GLY A 105 7.05 8.53 5.77
CA GLY A 105 6.93 7.29 6.54
C GLY A 105 8.14 7.00 7.43
N THR A 106 8.15 5.82 8.10
CA THR A 106 9.24 5.43 8.98
C THR A 106 10.40 4.77 8.21
N PRO A 107 11.66 5.01 8.63
CA PRO A 107 12.79 4.25 8.11
C PRO A 107 12.86 2.81 8.68
N GLY A 108 12.03 2.46 9.69
CA GLY A 108 12.14 1.25 10.46
C GLY A 108 13.28 1.29 11.50
N PHE A 109 13.24 0.33 12.42
CA PHE A 109 14.23 0.21 13.51
C PHE A 109 15.64 -0.11 12.99
N ALA A 110 15.73 -1.01 12.00
CA ALA A 110 17.02 -1.42 11.42
C ALA A 110 17.79 -0.23 10.83
N VAL A 111 17.11 0.67 10.13
CA VAL A 111 17.74 1.87 9.55
C VAL A 111 17.81 3.01 10.56
N GLY A 112 16.72 3.29 11.27
CA GLY A 112 16.60 4.43 12.19
C GLY A 112 17.53 4.30 13.41
N VAL A 113 17.59 3.12 14.02
CA VAL A 113 18.35 2.85 15.23
C VAL A 113 19.67 2.16 14.93
N ASN A 114 19.66 1.01 14.24
CA ASN A 114 20.85 0.20 13.99
C ASN A 114 21.71 0.70 12.84
N LYS A 115 21.30 1.78 12.15
CA LYS A 115 22.06 2.39 11.06
C LYS A 115 22.38 1.44 9.89
N GLN A 116 21.54 0.44 9.69
CA GLN A 116 21.65 -0.43 8.52
C GLN A 116 21.27 0.32 7.24
N ALA A 117 21.70 -0.21 6.10
CA ALA A 117 21.26 0.32 4.82
C ALA A 117 19.76 0.11 4.63
N PRO A 118 19.03 1.06 4.01
CA PRO A 118 17.64 0.88 3.63
C PRO A 118 17.50 -0.25 2.59
N MET A 119 16.32 -0.85 2.50
CA MET A 119 16.02 -1.89 1.51
C MET A 119 16.10 -1.36 0.07
N ASP A 120 15.78 -0.08 -0.13
CA ASP A 120 15.95 0.66 -1.39
C ASP A 120 16.35 2.10 -1.06
N ALA A 121 17.50 2.57 -1.60
CA ALA A 121 18.02 3.91 -1.32
C ALA A 121 17.10 5.06 -1.78
N ARG A 122 16.11 4.79 -2.65
CA ARG A 122 15.18 5.80 -3.19
C ARG A 122 13.98 6.05 -2.27
N MET A 123 13.75 5.20 -1.26
CA MET A 123 12.56 5.26 -0.42
C MET A 123 12.84 4.79 1.01
N ARG A 124 11.96 5.14 1.92
CA ARG A 124 11.97 4.58 3.28
C ARG A 124 11.54 3.13 3.28
N ASP A 125 12.01 2.36 4.26
CA ASP A 125 11.72 0.93 4.38
C ASP A 125 10.22 0.67 4.52
N GLU A 126 9.46 1.56 5.16
CA GLU A 126 8.02 1.45 5.23
C GLU A 126 7.39 1.36 3.83
N LEU A 127 7.69 2.28 2.92
CA LEU A 127 7.16 2.22 1.56
C LEU A 127 7.60 0.93 0.84
N TYR A 128 8.87 0.54 1.00
CA TYR A 128 9.37 -0.69 0.40
C TYR A 128 8.52 -1.91 0.80
N TRP A 129 8.21 -2.05 2.09
CA TRP A 129 7.40 -3.15 2.60
C TRP A 129 5.91 -3.00 2.27
N ASN A 130 5.38 -1.77 2.30
CA ASN A 130 4.00 -1.49 1.87
C ASN A 130 3.75 -1.98 0.45
N LEU A 131 4.65 -1.71 -0.50
CA LEU A 131 4.55 -2.16 -1.89
C LEU A 131 4.61 -3.68 -2.01
N LYS A 132 5.46 -4.36 -1.23
CA LYS A 132 5.56 -5.81 -1.23
C LYS A 132 4.28 -6.48 -0.70
N VAL A 133 3.76 -5.99 0.42
CA VAL A 133 2.51 -6.49 1.00
C VAL A 133 1.32 -6.17 0.11
N GLN A 134 1.20 -4.95 -0.44
CA GLN A 134 0.18 -4.58 -1.42
C GLN A 134 0.11 -5.57 -2.59
N THR A 135 1.26 -5.86 -3.19
CA THR A 135 1.36 -6.81 -4.31
C THR A 135 0.86 -8.20 -3.93
N ALA A 136 1.26 -8.69 -2.75
CA ALA A 136 0.84 -9.99 -2.26
C ALA A 136 -0.67 -10.03 -1.92
N VAL A 137 -1.21 -8.97 -1.30
CA VAL A 137 -2.65 -8.83 -1.00
C VAL A 137 -3.48 -8.86 -2.29
N VAL A 138 -3.08 -8.11 -3.31
CA VAL A 138 -3.81 -8.09 -4.59
C VAL A 138 -3.72 -9.45 -5.30
N ARG A 139 -2.56 -10.09 -5.30
CA ARG A 139 -2.37 -11.42 -5.88
C ARG A 139 -3.26 -12.47 -5.20
N LEU A 140 -3.23 -12.54 -3.85
CA LEU A 140 -4.01 -13.50 -3.08
C LEU A 140 -5.51 -13.20 -3.13
N GLY A 141 -5.89 -11.92 -3.09
CA GLY A 141 -7.29 -11.51 -3.18
C GLY A 141 -7.93 -11.89 -4.53
N LYS A 142 -7.19 -11.71 -5.64
CA LYS A 142 -7.63 -12.18 -6.97
C LYS A 142 -7.79 -13.69 -7.01
N ALA A 143 -6.88 -14.46 -6.41
CA ALA A 143 -6.99 -15.92 -6.33
C ALA A 143 -8.22 -16.39 -5.53
N ARG A 144 -8.79 -15.52 -4.67
CA ARG A 144 -10.03 -15.74 -3.94
C ARG A 144 -11.26 -15.05 -4.55
N ALA A 145 -11.16 -14.67 -5.82
CA ALA A 145 -12.22 -14.03 -6.59
C ALA A 145 -12.73 -12.70 -5.98
N LEU A 146 -11.92 -12.00 -5.16
CA LEU A 146 -12.22 -10.63 -4.76
C LEU A 146 -12.02 -9.69 -5.95
N LYS A 147 -12.91 -8.71 -6.10
CA LYS A 147 -12.77 -7.63 -7.08
C LYS A 147 -11.74 -6.60 -6.57
N ILE A 148 -10.48 -6.99 -6.58
CA ILE A 148 -9.38 -6.26 -5.95
C ILE A 148 -8.33 -5.82 -6.97
N SER A 149 -7.82 -4.62 -6.81
CA SER A 149 -6.76 -4.02 -7.62
C SER A 149 -5.80 -3.19 -6.77
N SER A 150 -4.66 -2.82 -7.32
CA SER A 150 -3.75 -1.84 -6.69
C SER A 150 -3.82 -0.50 -7.42
N TYR A 151 -3.45 0.55 -6.70
CA TYR A 151 -3.07 1.83 -7.27
C TYR A 151 -1.72 2.25 -6.71
N ASN A 152 -0.83 2.72 -7.59
CA ASN A 152 0.44 3.33 -7.24
C ASN A 152 0.62 4.63 -8.01
N PRO A 153 1.00 5.74 -7.35
CA PRO A 153 1.36 6.99 -8.00
C PRO A 153 2.53 6.80 -8.98
N PRO A 154 2.58 7.56 -10.08
CA PRO A 154 3.64 7.42 -11.09
C PRO A 154 4.99 7.96 -10.66
N ALA A 155 5.06 8.67 -9.53
CA ALA A 155 6.28 9.27 -8.99
C ALA A 155 6.31 9.11 -7.47
N LEU A 156 7.50 8.84 -6.92
CA LEU A 156 7.73 8.70 -5.47
C LEU A 156 7.51 10.00 -4.69
N THR A 157 7.52 11.15 -5.36
CA THR A 157 7.31 12.47 -4.75
C THR A 157 6.37 13.29 -5.60
N ILE A 158 5.21 13.63 -5.05
CA ILE A 158 4.24 14.55 -5.63
C ILE A 158 3.91 15.60 -4.56
N ARG A 159 4.52 16.78 -4.65
CA ARG A 159 4.45 17.82 -3.61
C ARG A 159 3.06 18.48 -3.45
N ASN A 160 2.23 18.41 -4.47
CA ASN A 160 0.89 18.97 -4.42
C ASN A 160 -0.12 17.87 -4.04
N ASP A 161 -0.61 17.88 -2.83
CA ASP A 161 -1.59 16.91 -2.29
C ASP A 161 -2.87 16.81 -3.12
N ASN A 162 -3.22 17.86 -3.87
CA ASN A 162 -4.40 17.88 -4.74
C ASN A 162 -4.09 17.45 -6.19
N HIS A 163 -2.84 17.09 -6.49
CA HIS A 163 -2.51 16.57 -7.81
C HIS A 163 -3.31 15.27 -8.07
N PRO A 164 -3.97 15.13 -9.24
CA PRO A 164 -4.92 14.04 -9.49
C PRO A 164 -4.32 12.63 -9.39
N LYS A 165 -2.99 12.50 -9.44
CA LYS A 165 -2.27 11.22 -9.34
C LYS A 165 -1.73 10.92 -7.94
N THR A 166 -2.09 11.67 -6.90
CA THR A 166 -1.76 11.30 -5.52
C THR A 166 -2.67 10.19 -5.00
N ASN A 167 -2.21 9.42 -4.00
CA ASN A 167 -3.07 8.46 -3.28
C ASN A 167 -4.33 9.16 -2.77
N TRP A 168 -4.19 10.35 -2.20
CA TRP A 168 -5.30 11.10 -1.63
C TRP A 168 -6.35 11.54 -2.67
N SER A 169 -5.92 12.04 -3.81
CA SER A 169 -6.85 12.45 -4.89
C SER A 169 -7.54 11.26 -5.52
N GLN A 170 -6.80 10.17 -5.74
CA GLN A 170 -7.37 8.92 -6.24
C GLN A 170 -8.35 8.31 -5.26
N ALA A 171 -8.04 8.29 -3.98
CA ALA A 171 -8.94 7.78 -2.96
C ALA A 171 -10.25 8.57 -2.91
N ARG A 172 -10.19 9.91 -2.98
CA ARG A 172 -11.39 10.76 -3.01
C ARG A 172 -12.31 10.43 -4.18
N VAL A 173 -11.76 10.27 -5.38
CA VAL A 173 -12.54 9.94 -6.58
C VAL A 173 -13.13 8.53 -6.48
N ARG A 174 -12.31 7.56 -6.10
CA ARG A 174 -12.71 6.15 -6.04
C ARG A 174 -13.70 5.87 -4.91
N SER A 175 -13.51 6.47 -3.74
CA SER A 175 -14.48 6.33 -2.63
C SER A 175 -15.84 6.94 -2.96
N ALA A 176 -15.88 8.04 -3.73
CA ALA A 176 -17.12 8.60 -4.27
C ALA A 176 -17.82 7.62 -5.24
N ASN A 177 -17.06 6.79 -5.95
CA ASN A 177 -17.57 5.69 -6.79
C ASN A 177 -17.87 4.41 -6.00
N ARG A 178 -17.93 4.48 -4.66
CA ARG A 178 -18.22 3.35 -3.75
C ARG A 178 -17.19 2.22 -3.77
N GLU A 179 -15.97 2.50 -4.21
CA GLU A 179 -14.84 1.58 -4.06
C GLU A 179 -14.36 1.61 -2.58
N TYR A 180 -13.99 0.45 -2.04
CA TYR A 180 -13.34 0.38 -0.73
C TYR A 180 -11.85 0.65 -0.90
N ILE A 181 -11.32 1.67 -0.22
CA ILE A 181 -9.91 2.05 -0.33
C ILE A 181 -9.17 1.62 0.92
N LEU A 182 -8.23 0.70 0.76
CA LEU A 182 -7.33 0.22 1.80
C LEU A 182 -5.92 0.72 1.53
N GLU A 183 -5.34 1.45 2.44
CA GLU A 183 -3.94 1.87 2.36
C GLU A 183 -3.11 1.08 3.37
N ILE A 184 -2.08 0.37 2.88
CA ILE A 184 -1.18 -0.45 3.70
C ILE A 184 -0.06 0.44 4.25
N HIS A 185 0.15 0.37 5.55
CA HIS A 185 1.22 1.02 6.28
C HIS A 185 1.93 0.04 7.22
N PHE A 186 3.12 0.39 7.65
CA PHE A 186 3.77 -0.13 8.84
C PHE A 186 3.99 1.01 9.81
N ASP A 187 3.54 0.80 11.06
CA ASP A 187 3.71 1.81 12.10
C ASP A 187 5.19 1.98 12.48
N ALA A 188 5.51 3.11 13.08
CA ALA A 188 6.86 3.41 13.54
C ALA A 188 7.31 2.39 14.63
N TYR A 189 8.63 2.32 14.82
CA TYR A 189 9.21 1.54 15.91
C TYR A 189 9.06 2.25 17.28
N SER A 190 9.20 1.50 18.36
CA SER A 190 9.13 1.99 19.73
C SER A 190 10.18 3.10 20.00
N PRO A 191 9.86 4.16 20.76
CA PRO A 191 8.61 4.41 21.49
C PRO A 191 7.54 5.20 20.68
N TYR A 192 7.69 5.34 19.37
CA TYR A 192 6.88 6.22 18.53
C TYR A 192 5.65 5.53 17.92
N GLY A 193 5.68 4.22 17.78
CA GLY A 193 4.61 3.40 17.22
C GLY A 193 3.57 2.98 18.28
N PHE A 194 2.39 2.62 17.80
CA PHE A 194 1.23 2.18 18.58
C PHE A 194 0.88 0.71 18.35
N GLY A 195 1.43 0.09 17.33
CA GLY A 195 1.17 -1.29 16.95
C GLY A 195 0.20 -1.45 15.77
N SER A 196 -0.21 -2.69 15.52
CA SER A 196 -1.13 -2.98 14.41
C SER A 196 -2.55 -2.49 14.69
N GLY A 197 -3.26 -2.07 13.63
CA GLY A 197 -4.66 -1.68 13.74
C GLY A 197 -5.18 -0.93 12.53
N LEU A 198 -6.50 -0.81 12.45
CA LEU A 198 -7.19 -0.06 11.41
C LEU A 198 -7.53 1.35 11.90
N ILE A 199 -7.19 2.37 11.12
CA ILE A 199 -7.72 3.73 11.21
C ILE A 199 -8.75 3.86 10.09
N PRO A 200 -10.07 3.82 10.39
CA PRO A 200 -11.09 3.73 9.36
C PRO A 200 -11.31 5.07 8.66
N ALA A 201 -11.84 5.02 7.45
CA ALA A 201 -12.34 6.21 6.77
C ALA A 201 -13.40 6.90 7.63
N ILE A 202 -13.34 8.26 7.70
CA ILE A 202 -14.27 9.05 8.53
C ILE A 202 -15.33 9.78 7.71
N ASN A 203 -15.22 9.78 6.39
CA ASN A 203 -16.20 10.38 5.47
C ASN A 203 -17.44 9.48 5.21
N ARG A 204 -17.53 8.33 5.85
CA ARG A 204 -18.60 7.36 5.77
C ARG A 204 -18.79 6.62 7.11
N PRO A 205 -19.96 5.97 7.36
CA PRO A 205 -20.11 5.03 8.46
C PRO A 205 -19.13 3.84 8.34
N LEU A 206 -18.88 3.17 9.47
CA LEU A 206 -18.16 1.90 9.47
C LEU A 206 -18.91 0.85 8.65
N ASN A 207 -18.19 0.09 7.86
CA ASN A 207 -18.75 -1.02 7.11
C ASN A 207 -18.24 -2.37 7.60
N THR A 208 -18.74 -3.45 7.01
CA THR A 208 -18.38 -4.82 7.40
C THR A 208 -16.91 -5.15 7.18
N ILE A 209 -16.24 -4.53 6.21
CA ILE A 209 -14.78 -4.70 6.01
C ILE A 209 -14.01 -3.99 7.14
N ASP A 210 -14.41 -2.75 7.53
CA ASP A 210 -13.76 -2.04 8.63
C ASP A 210 -13.87 -2.86 9.94
N GLU A 211 -15.02 -3.46 10.19
CA GLU A 211 -15.21 -4.32 11.36
C GLU A 211 -14.28 -5.54 11.32
N SER A 212 -14.22 -6.23 10.21
CA SER A 212 -13.40 -7.42 10.04
C SER A 212 -11.90 -7.12 10.17
N LEU A 213 -11.40 -6.05 9.52
CA LEU A 213 -10.03 -5.60 9.66
C LEU A 213 -9.71 -5.17 11.09
N GLY A 214 -10.62 -4.41 11.73
CA GLY A 214 -10.46 -3.98 13.12
C GLY A 214 -10.43 -5.15 14.10
N LYS A 215 -11.21 -6.21 13.85
CA LYS A 215 -11.18 -7.45 14.62
C LYS A 215 -9.84 -8.18 14.47
N THR A 216 -9.31 -8.21 13.26
CA THR A 216 -8.10 -8.97 12.91
C THR A 216 -6.82 -8.27 13.37
N PHE A 217 -6.70 -6.96 13.12
CA PHE A 217 -5.45 -6.21 13.34
C PHE A 217 -5.48 -5.33 14.59
N GLY A 218 -6.64 -5.03 15.13
CA GLY A 218 -6.82 -4.02 16.17
C GLY A 218 -7.45 -2.74 15.62
N ARG A 219 -7.69 -1.76 16.48
CA ARG A 219 -8.46 -0.56 16.15
C ARG A 219 -7.81 0.69 16.70
N PHE A 220 -7.73 1.71 15.88
CA PHE A 220 -7.43 3.06 16.30
C PHE A 220 -8.72 3.88 16.48
N PRO A 221 -8.69 4.95 17.28
CA PRO A 221 -9.82 5.89 17.32
C PRO A 221 -10.15 6.40 15.92
N ARG A 222 -11.44 6.59 15.61
CA ARG A 222 -11.87 7.14 14.31
C ARG A 222 -11.24 8.51 14.00
N LEU A 223 -11.10 9.35 15.03
CA LEU A 223 -10.44 10.65 14.92
C LEU A 223 -8.99 10.59 15.41
N PHE A 224 -8.29 9.49 15.14
CA PHE A 224 -6.89 9.37 15.51
C PHE A 224 -6.09 10.61 15.12
N ARG A 225 -5.38 11.19 16.09
CA ARG A 225 -4.63 12.45 15.92
C ARG A 225 -5.49 13.61 15.35
N GLY A 226 -6.75 13.74 15.78
CA GLY A 226 -7.67 14.77 15.28
C GLY A 226 -8.23 14.50 13.88
N GLY A 227 -7.97 13.32 13.31
CA GLY A 227 -8.42 12.92 11.98
C GLY A 227 -7.36 13.17 10.89
N LEU A 228 -6.77 12.10 10.40
CA LEU A 228 -5.75 12.12 9.35
C LEU A 228 -6.33 12.51 7.98
N GLY A 229 -5.45 12.96 7.10
CA GLY A 229 -5.81 13.40 5.74
C GLY A 229 -6.38 12.29 4.86
N GLY A 230 -5.81 11.09 4.90
CA GLY A 230 -6.28 9.92 4.18
C GLY A 230 -7.71 9.50 4.58
N PRO A 231 -8.02 9.26 5.87
CA PRO A 231 -9.35 8.95 6.35
C PRO A 231 -10.42 9.98 5.99
N ARG A 232 -10.09 11.27 5.94
CA ARG A 232 -11.01 12.32 5.45
C ARG A 232 -11.33 12.20 3.95
N ARG A 233 -10.50 11.49 3.20
CA ARG A 233 -10.64 11.27 1.74
C ARG A 233 -11.14 9.88 1.38
N GLY A 234 -11.58 9.10 2.38
CA GLY A 234 -12.17 7.78 2.18
C GLY A 234 -11.19 6.61 2.26
N ILE A 235 -9.96 6.85 2.68
CA ILE A 235 -8.96 5.79 2.92
C ILE A 235 -9.20 5.17 4.29
N SER A 236 -9.29 3.85 4.35
CA SER A 236 -9.05 3.09 5.58
C SER A 236 -7.55 2.74 5.62
N ILE A 237 -6.82 3.30 6.59
CA ILE A 237 -5.38 3.06 6.79
C ILE A 237 -5.22 1.82 7.66
N LEU A 238 -4.47 0.84 7.17
CA LEU A 238 -4.12 -0.36 7.92
C LEU A 238 -2.65 -0.32 8.31
N GLU A 239 -2.40 -0.07 9.59
CA GLU A 239 -1.10 -0.31 10.21
C GLU A 239 -0.94 -1.82 10.40
N ILE A 240 -0.09 -2.46 9.60
CA ILE A 240 0.14 -3.91 9.65
C ILE A 240 0.78 -4.30 10.99
N GLY A 241 1.73 -3.51 11.46
CA GLY A 241 2.48 -3.69 12.68
C GLY A 241 3.64 -2.72 12.76
N MET A 242 4.32 -2.67 13.89
CA MET A 242 5.49 -1.81 14.04
C MET A 242 6.67 -2.34 13.22
N LEU A 243 7.35 -1.45 12.52
CA LEU A 243 8.54 -1.81 11.74
C LEU A 243 9.77 -1.90 12.65
N GLU A 244 9.76 -2.92 13.51
CA GLU A 244 10.80 -3.26 14.48
C GLU A 244 10.90 -4.77 14.69
N PRO A 245 11.91 -5.29 15.42
CA PRO A 245 11.97 -6.71 15.80
C PRO A 245 10.74 -7.15 16.62
N PRO A 246 10.20 -8.38 16.42
CA PRO A 246 10.72 -9.41 15.52
C PRO A 246 10.23 -9.31 14.05
N LEU A 247 9.21 -8.48 13.77
CA LEU A 247 8.60 -8.40 12.44
C LEU A 247 9.60 -7.92 11.39
N GLU A 248 10.27 -6.81 11.62
CA GLU A 248 11.24 -6.25 10.67
C GLU A 248 12.41 -7.22 10.42
N GLN A 249 12.88 -7.94 11.44
CA GLN A 249 13.92 -8.95 11.26
C GLN A 249 13.48 -10.06 10.31
N LYS A 250 12.23 -10.54 10.42
CA LYS A 250 11.68 -11.56 9.51
C LYS A 250 11.52 -11.03 8.10
N LEU A 251 11.11 -9.76 7.94
CA LEU A 251 10.99 -9.10 6.65
C LEU A 251 12.34 -8.90 5.97
N ARG A 252 13.38 -8.54 6.72
CA ARG A 252 14.73 -8.31 6.18
C ARG A 252 15.54 -9.58 5.95
N ASN A 253 15.17 -10.70 6.55
CA ASN A 253 15.86 -11.98 6.38
C ASN A 253 15.40 -12.68 5.08
N PRO A 254 16.28 -12.90 4.08
CA PRO A 254 15.92 -13.53 2.81
C PRO A 254 15.20 -14.88 2.95
N ASN A 255 15.52 -15.66 3.99
CA ASN A 255 14.95 -16.99 4.20
C ASN A 255 13.50 -16.95 4.72
N THR A 256 13.08 -15.86 5.33
CA THR A 256 11.73 -15.72 5.94
C THR A 256 10.91 -14.61 5.30
N GLN A 257 11.53 -13.74 4.49
CA GLN A 257 10.91 -12.56 3.89
C GLN A 257 9.61 -12.89 3.15
N GLN A 258 9.69 -13.78 2.17
CA GLN A 258 8.54 -14.08 1.32
C GLN A 258 7.40 -14.73 2.12
N GLN A 259 7.72 -15.69 3.00
CA GLN A 259 6.74 -16.30 3.88
C GLN A 259 6.07 -15.28 4.80
N THR A 260 6.85 -14.35 5.36
CA THR A 260 6.33 -13.27 6.23
C THR A 260 5.36 -12.37 5.44
N ILE A 261 5.75 -11.92 4.24
CA ILE A 261 4.90 -11.10 3.37
C ILE A 261 3.61 -11.84 3.01
N ASP A 262 3.70 -13.10 2.63
CA ASP A 262 2.53 -13.91 2.24
C ASP A 262 1.59 -14.15 3.45
N CYS A 263 2.13 -14.36 4.65
CA CYS A 263 1.32 -14.49 5.86
C CYS A 263 0.62 -13.19 6.26
N LEU A 264 1.28 -12.04 6.15
CA LEU A 264 0.66 -10.73 6.36
C LEU A 264 -0.46 -10.50 5.35
N ALA A 265 -0.18 -10.74 4.08
CA ALA A 265 -1.14 -10.57 3.00
C ALA A 265 -2.35 -11.51 3.11
N LEU A 266 -2.11 -12.78 3.47
CA LEU A 266 -3.19 -13.75 3.71
C LEU A 266 -4.13 -13.27 4.80
N ARG A 267 -3.60 -12.75 5.90
CA ARG A 267 -4.39 -12.22 7.00
C ARG A 267 -5.25 -11.01 6.60
N VAL A 268 -4.71 -10.13 5.74
CA VAL A 268 -5.48 -9.02 5.15
C VAL A 268 -6.60 -9.55 4.26
N VAL A 269 -6.30 -10.49 3.37
CA VAL A 269 -7.27 -11.06 2.44
C VAL A 269 -8.38 -11.82 3.17
N ASP A 270 -8.04 -12.60 4.20
CA ASP A 270 -9.04 -13.29 5.04
C ASP A 270 -10.01 -12.29 5.68
N ALA A 271 -9.49 -11.17 6.19
CA ALA A 271 -10.33 -10.12 6.77
C ALA A 271 -11.20 -9.40 5.72
N LEU A 272 -10.66 -9.13 4.53
CA LEU A 272 -11.43 -8.55 3.41
C LEU A 272 -12.56 -9.49 2.97
N GLU A 273 -12.26 -10.77 2.79
CA GLU A 273 -13.21 -11.80 2.38
C GLU A 273 -14.34 -11.98 3.43
N GLN A 274 -13.99 -12.02 4.71
CA GLN A 274 -14.99 -12.04 5.79
C GLN A 274 -15.88 -10.80 5.78
N GLY A 275 -15.31 -9.62 5.49
CA GLY A 275 -16.02 -8.36 5.43
C GLY A 275 -17.01 -8.28 4.28
N VAL A 276 -16.67 -8.76 3.08
CA VAL A 276 -17.58 -8.74 1.91
C VAL A 276 -18.62 -9.88 1.91
N ASN A 277 -18.35 -10.98 2.60
CA ASN A 277 -19.29 -12.11 2.68
C ASN A 277 -20.29 -12.01 3.85
N ARG A 278 -20.19 -10.97 4.67
CA ARG A 278 -21.03 -10.83 5.85
C ARG A 278 -22.40 -10.27 5.48
N SER A 279 -23.45 -11.06 5.75
CA SER A 279 -24.82 -10.58 5.73
C SER A 279 -25.07 -9.61 6.89
N PRO A 280 -25.88 -8.55 6.71
CA PRO A 280 -26.22 -7.59 7.78
C PRO A 280 -26.90 -8.25 8.99
N ASP A 281 -27.57 -9.36 8.76
CA ASP A 281 -28.41 -10.05 9.75
C ASP A 281 -27.69 -11.03 10.67
N GLY A 282 -26.35 -11.17 10.54
CA GLY A 282 -25.50 -12.02 11.39
C GLY A 282 -25.13 -11.41 12.75
N GLY A 283 -25.84 -10.38 13.19
CA GLY A 283 -25.64 -9.73 14.49
C GLY A 283 -26.27 -10.52 15.62
N GLY A 284 -25.50 -11.42 16.27
CA GLY A 284 -25.90 -11.92 17.59
C GLY A 284 -26.14 -10.74 18.54
N ASN A 285 -27.27 -10.76 19.21
CA ASN A 285 -27.72 -9.82 20.24
C ASN A 285 -26.63 -9.67 21.35
N GLY A 286 -25.79 -8.68 21.23
CA GLY A 286 -24.93 -8.20 22.30
C GLY A 286 -25.20 -6.72 22.51
N PRO A 287 -25.18 -6.21 23.75
CA PRO A 287 -25.53 -4.83 24.06
C PRO A 287 -24.63 -3.88 23.27
N GLN A 288 -25.26 -2.94 22.60
CA GLN A 288 -24.65 -1.85 21.86
C GLN A 288 -23.99 -0.91 22.87
N ALA A 289 -22.68 -1.01 23.05
CA ALA A 289 -21.94 0.00 23.78
C ALA A 289 -21.85 1.25 22.91
N SER A 290 -22.59 2.30 23.27
CA SER A 290 -22.37 3.63 22.75
C SER A 290 -20.95 4.09 23.08
N ASP A 291 -20.19 4.50 22.07
CA ASP A 291 -18.89 5.14 22.26
C ASP A 291 -19.07 6.39 23.14
N PRO A 292 -18.44 6.47 24.30
CA PRO A 292 -18.39 7.73 25.02
C PRO A 292 -17.50 8.69 24.23
N GLN A 293 -18.09 9.75 23.72
CA GLN A 293 -17.34 10.93 23.25
C GLN A 293 -16.66 11.57 24.46
N THR A 294 -15.52 11.07 24.87
CA THR A 294 -14.64 11.77 25.78
C THR A 294 -13.57 12.47 24.97
N ASN A 295 -13.74 13.79 24.85
CA ASN A 295 -12.66 14.72 24.59
C ASN A 295 -11.60 14.55 25.68
N PRO A 296 -10.37 14.22 25.42
CA PRO A 296 -9.28 14.55 26.33
C PRO A 296 -8.82 15.97 25.98
N ALA A 297 -9.45 16.95 26.59
CA ALA A 297 -8.80 18.21 26.87
C ALA A 297 -8.01 17.99 28.17
N ASP A 298 -6.78 18.51 28.16
CA ASP A 298 -5.92 18.80 29.29
C ASP A 298 -5.18 17.61 29.96
N GLY A 299 -3.84 17.67 29.71
CA GLY A 299 -2.82 16.92 30.42
C GLY A 299 -1.49 16.94 29.68
#